data_a77439c0ef074cacf150b28da9ff2c8b
#
_entry.id   a77439c0ef074cacf150b28da9ff2c8b
#
_cell.length_a   1.000
_cell.length_b   1.000
_cell.length_c   1.000
_cell.angle_alpha   90.00
_cell.angle_beta   90.00
_cell.angle_gamma   90.00
#
_symmetry.space_group_name_H-M   'P 1'
#
loop_
_entity.id
_entity.type
_entity.pdbx_description
1 polymer ?
#
loop_
_entity_poly.entity_id
_entity_poly.type
_entity_poly.pdbx_seq_one_letter_code
_entity_poly.pdbx_strand_id
1 'polypeptide(L)'
;MSVTTLSLDDVSHLLARATFLEQEDPLERTKRLAKRKIALLFYESSTRTRTSFELAAKGLGADTTLVSSLSSSIEKGETLKDTGLTLRALGAEAIILRHPNSGSPWLLEQETRLPVLNAGDGMHEHPSQALLDLRTILTHLRSGVTSVAPDTLAGVTVMIVGDILHSRVARSNMLLLPRLGARVILCGPPALLPETAVEAGPGIEI
;
A
#
# COMPACT_ATOMS: atom_id res chain seq x y z
N MET A 1 2.06 -0.41 7.98
CA MET A 1 2.37 -1.54 7.06
C MET A 1 3.42 -1.07 6.07
N SER A 2 4.53 -1.80 5.93
CA SER A 2 5.62 -1.59 4.95
C SER A 2 5.87 -2.91 4.22
N VAL A 3 6.32 -2.87 2.97
CA VAL A 3 6.70 -4.07 2.20
C VAL A 3 7.85 -4.82 2.88
N THR A 4 8.78 -4.08 3.49
CA THR A 4 9.95 -4.67 4.15
C THR A 4 9.60 -5.45 5.42
N THR A 5 8.49 -5.13 6.07
CA THR A 5 8.04 -5.80 7.31
C THR A 5 7.08 -6.97 7.06
N LEU A 6 6.56 -7.11 5.85
CA LEU A 6 5.72 -8.26 5.48
C LEU A 6 6.58 -9.50 5.24
N SER A 7 6.30 -10.59 5.92
CA SER A 7 6.82 -11.92 5.58
C SER A 7 6.12 -12.45 4.30
N LEU A 8 6.67 -13.50 3.68
CA LEU A 8 5.98 -14.16 2.56
C LEU A 8 4.69 -14.85 3.01
N ASP A 9 4.63 -15.28 4.25
CA ASP A 9 3.39 -15.82 4.85
C ASP A 9 2.33 -14.74 4.98
N ASP A 10 2.70 -13.52 5.40
CA ASP A 10 1.77 -12.38 5.43
C ASP A 10 1.26 -12.05 4.02
N VAL A 11 2.14 -12.03 3.02
CA VAL A 11 1.76 -11.81 1.63
C VAL A 11 0.79 -12.88 1.14
N SER A 12 1.07 -14.16 1.43
CA SER A 12 0.20 -15.30 1.10
C SER A 12 -1.17 -15.15 1.77
N HIS A 13 -1.20 -14.77 3.04
CA HIS A 13 -2.43 -14.55 3.80
C HIS A 13 -3.27 -13.43 3.18
N LEU A 14 -2.63 -12.31 2.82
CA LEU A 14 -3.31 -11.17 2.20
C LEU A 14 -3.88 -11.54 0.82
N LEU A 15 -3.14 -12.28 -0.01
CA LEU A 15 -3.60 -12.73 -1.32
C LEU A 15 -4.78 -13.71 -1.20
N ALA A 16 -4.66 -14.71 -0.33
CA ALA A 16 -5.73 -15.66 -0.07
C ALA A 16 -6.99 -14.96 0.46
N ARG A 17 -6.81 -14.00 1.37
CA ARG A 17 -7.93 -13.23 1.92
C ARG A 17 -8.59 -12.34 0.86
N ALA A 18 -7.80 -11.72 -0.02
CA ALA A 18 -8.33 -10.94 -1.13
C ALA A 18 -9.16 -11.81 -2.09
N THR A 19 -8.67 -13.00 -2.43
CA THR A 19 -9.40 -13.97 -3.27
C THR A 19 -10.70 -14.44 -2.60
N PHE A 20 -10.65 -14.74 -1.32
CA PHE A 20 -11.83 -15.11 -0.54
C PHE A 20 -12.89 -14.00 -0.57
N LEU A 21 -12.49 -12.75 -0.29
CA LEU A 21 -13.42 -11.60 -0.27
C LEU A 21 -14.02 -11.29 -1.65
N GLU A 22 -13.27 -11.55 -2.72
CA GLU A 22 -13.75 -11.37 -4.09
C GLU A 22 -14.87 -12.36 -4.45
N GLN A 23 -14.77 -13.59 -3.96
CA GLN A 23 -15.73 -14.67 -4.19
C GLN A 23 -16.90 -14.69 -3.20
N GLU A 24 -16.77 -13.97 -2.08
CA GLU A 24 -17.79 -13.92 -1.04
C GLU A 24 -19.05 -13.19 -1.52
N ASP A 25 -20.21 -13.68 -1.07
CA ASP A 25 -21.49 -13.01 -1.30
C ASP A 25 -21.42 -11.54 -0.84
N PRO A 26 -21.86 -10.58 -1.67
CA PRO A 26 -21.77 -9.15 -1.34
C PRO A 26 -22.44 -8.77 -0.01
N LEU A 27 -23.57 -9.42 0.36
CA LEU A 27 -24.28 -9.14 1.61
C LEU A 27 -23.48 -9.64 2.83
N GLU A 28 -22.87 -10.83 2.74
CA GLU A 28 -22.00 -11.34 3.79
C GLU A 28 -20.72 -10.49 3.92
N ARG A 29 -20.16 -10.06 2.80
CA ARG A 29 -18.98 -9.20 2.77
C ARG A 29 -19.21 -7.88 3.51
N THR A 30 -20.40 -7.26 3.41
CA THR A 30 -20.72 -6.02 4.13
C THR A 30 -20.79 -6.18 5.64
N LYS A 31 -20.82 -7.39 6.16
CA LYS A 31 -20.82 -7.64 7.61
C LYS A 31 -19.41 -7.64 8.21
N ARG A 32 -18.36 -7.74 7.39
CA ARG A 32 -16.95 -7.92 7.83
C ARG A 32 -16.43 -6.77 8.67
N LEU A 33 -16.76 -5.54 8.29
CA LEU A 33 -16.38 -4.32 9.00
C LEU A 33 -17.61 -3.50 9.41
N ALA A 34 -18.77 -4.14 9.56
CA ALA A 34 -20.00 -3.46 9.93
C ALA A 34 -19.81 -2.62 11.21
N LYS A 35 -20.20 -1.33 11.15
CA LYS A 35 -20.06 -0.34 12.22
C LYS A 35 -18.63 0.04 12.60
N ARG A 36 -17.60 -0.49 11.94
CA ARG A 36 -16.22 -0.04 12.13
C ARG A 36 -16.01 1.32 11.47
N LYS A 37 -15.29 2.21 12.16
CA LYS A 37 -15.03 3.57 11.69
C LYS A 37 -13.61 3.67 11.15
N ILE A 38 -13.48 3.97 9.85
CA ILE A 38 -12.20 4.09 9.17
C ILE A 38 -12.01 5.53 8.68
N ALA A 39 -10.93 6.17 9.12
CA ALA A 39 -10.56 7.49 8.64
C ALA A 39 -9.64 7.37 7.41
N LEU A 40 -9.98 8.11 6.34
CA LEU A 40 -9.11 8.31 5.17
C LEU A 40 -8.45 9.67 5.29
N LEU A 41 -7.15 9.68 5.57
CA LEU A 41 -6.36 10.89 5.80
C LEU A 41 -5.40 11.10 4.62
N PHE A 42 -5.72 12.05 3.74
CA PHE A 42 -5.02 12.27 2.48
C PHE A 42 -4.45 13.68 2.42
N TYR A 43 -3.12 13.80 2.59
CA TYR A 43 -2.36 15.05 2.45
C TYR A 43 -1.95 15.33 1.01
N GLU A 44 -1.94 14.32 0.14
CA GLU A 44 -1.75 14.46 -1.30
C GLU A 44 -3.01 14.07 -2.05
N SER A 45 -3.35 14.80 -3.10
CA SER A 45 -4.48 14.44 -3.96
C SER A 45 -4.22 13.11 -4.67
N SER A 46 -5.20 12.22 -4.62
CA SER A 46 -5.15 10.93 -5.32
C SER A 46 -6.56 10.39 -5.50
N THR A 47 -7.12 10.58 -6.67
CA THR A 47 -8.47 10.10 -6.97
C THR A 47 -8.54 8.58 -6.91
N ARG A 48 -7.65 7.88 -7.63
CA ARG A 48 -7.67 6.40 -7.68
C ARG A 48 -7.50 5.76 -6.31
N THR A 49 -6.39 6.08 -5.63
CA THR A 49 -6.06 5.43 -4.34
C THR A 49 -7.11 5.73 -3.28
N ARG A 50 -7.52 6.99 -3.16
CA ARG A 50 -8.57 7.39 -2.21
C ARG A 50 -9.88 6.64 -2.46
N THR A 51 -10.37 6.72 -3.69
CA THR A 51 -11.67 6.12 -4.05
C THR A 51 -11.64 4.60 -3.91
N SER A 52 -10.55 3.93 -4.29
CA SER A 52 -10.44 2.47 -4.14
C SER A 52 -10.46 2.04 -2.67
N PHE A 53 -9.73 2.71 -1.79
CA PHE A 53 -9.78 2.43 -0.36
C PHE A 53 -11.14 2.73 0.27
N GLU A 54 -11.76 3.85 -0.10
CA GLU A 54 -13.08 4.22 0.39
C GLU A 54 -14.14 3.20 -0.02
N LEU A 55 -14.17 2.83 -1.31
CA LEU A 55 -15.11 1.84 -1.81
C LEU A 55 -14.87 0.45 -1.22
N ALA A 56 -13.60 0.06 -1.02
CA ALA A 56 -13.27 -1.21 -0.37
C ALA A 56 -13.76 -1.23 1.09
N ALA A 57 -13.52 -0.17 1.86
CA ALA A 57 -13.98 -0.08 3.24
C ALA A 57 -15.52 -0.13 3.33
N LYS A 58 -16.21 0.64 2.48
CA LYS A 58 -17.68 0.64 2.40
C LYS A 58 -18.23 -0.71 1.92
N GLY A 59 -17.58 -1.34 0.95
CA GLY A 59 -17.94 -2.68 0.47
C GLY A 59 -17.81 -3.78 1.54
N LEU A 60 -17.01 -3.53 2.56
CA LEU A 60 -16.90 -4.39 3.75
C LEU A 60 -17.84 -3.96 4.89
N GLY A 61 -18.62 -2.90 4.71
CA GLY A 61 -19.61 -2.39 5.67
C GLY A 61 -19.10 -1.36 6.67
N ALA A 62 -17.89 -0.82 6.47
CA ALA A 62 -17.35 0.20 7.35
C ALA A 62 -17.95 1.58 7.09
N ASP A 63 -18.07 2.37 8.15
CA ASP A 63 -18.29 3.81 8.08
C ASP A 63 -16.95 4.50 7.77
N THR A 64 -16.95 5.39 6.77
CA THR A 64 -15.73 6.09 6.36
C THR A 64 -15.84 7.59 6.58
N THR A 65 -14.77 8.22 7.04
CA THR A 65 -14.63 9.67 7.14
C THR A 65 -13.41 10.10 6.35
N LEU A 66 -13.60 11.04 5.41
CA LEU A 66 -12.51 11.62 4.64
C LEU A 66 -12.03 12.91 5.29
N VAL A 67 -10.73 12.99 5.53
CA VAL A 67 -10.03 14.22 5.92
C VAL A 67 -8.97 14.52 4.86
N SER A 68 -9.08 15.68 4.21
CA SER A 68 -8.13 16.13 3.20
C SER A 68 -7.48 17.44 3.62
N SER A 69 -6.26 17.70 3.16
CA SER A 69 -5.52 18.92 3.45
C SER A 69 -6.28 20.19 3.04
N LEU A 70 -7.05 20.13 1.95
CA LEU A 70 -7.78 21.28 1.39
C LEU A 70 -9.04 21.70 2.15
N SER A 71 -9.46 20.93 3.16
CA SER A 71 -10.75 21.18 3.87
C SER A 71 -10.70 20.99 5.38
N SER A 72 -9.51 20.99 5.95
CA SER A 72 -9.32 20.68 7.37
C SER A 72 -8.39 21.66 8.08
N SER A 73 -8.32 21.57 9.42
CA SER A 73 -7.38 22.32 10.29
C SER A 73 -5.91 22.10 9.94
N ILE A 74 -5.58 21.15 9.06
CA ILE A 74 -4.25 20.94 8.49
C ILE A 74 -3.72 22.24 7.83
N GLU A 75 -4.58 22.98 7.12
CA GLU A 75 -4.22 24.31 6.56
C GLU A 75 -3.84 25.34 7.64
N LYS A 76 -4.29 25.13 8.88
CA LYS A 76 -4.00 26.01 10.02
C LYS A 76 -2.76 25.60 10.80
N GLY A 77 -1.98 24.62 10.29
CA GLY A 77 -0.72 24.19 10.92
C GLY A 77 -0.91 23.07 11.95
N GLU A 78 -2.05 22.37 11.98
CA GLU A 78 -2.23 21.18 12.80
C GLU A 78 -1.24 20.08 12.40
N THR A 79 -0.58 19.47 13.38
CA THR A 79 0.39 18.41 13.10
C THR A 79 -0.27 17.10 12.73
N LEU A 80 0.43 16.22 12.00
CA LEU A 80 -0.05 14.87 11.69
C LEU A 80 -0.45 14.10 12.95
N LYS A 81 0.34 14.26 14.04
CA LYS A 81 0.06 13.66 15.35
C LYS A 81 -1.27 14.15 15.92
N ASP A 82 -1.49 15.46 15.96
CA ASP A 82 -2.71 16.04 16.55
C ASP A 82 -3.94 15.63 15.75
N THR A 83 -3.85 15.66 14.42
CA THR A 83 -4.92 15.15 13.54
C THR A 83 -5.24 13.69 13.83
N GLY A 84 -4.21 12.85 13.96
CA GLY A 84 -4.40 11.43 14.28
C GLY A 84 -5.03 11.20 15.65
N LEU A 85 -4.58 11.91 16.68
CA LEU A 85 -5.16 11.83 18.02
C LEU A 85 -6.61 12.30 18.06
N THR A 86 -6.93 13.37 17.31
CA THR A 86 -8.30 13.87 17.14
C THR A 86 -9.18 12.80 16.49
N LEU A 87 -8.74 12.17 15.40
CA LEU A 87 -9.49 11.09 14.75
C LEU A 87 -9.75 9.92 15.68
N ARG A 88 -8.74 9.51 16.46
CA ARG A 88 -8.87 8.47 17.49
C ARG A 88 -9.91 8.88 18.54
N ALA A 89 -9.86 10.11 19.05
CA ALA A 89 -10.79 10.60 20.05
C ALA A 89 -12.24 10.65 19.54
N LEU A 90 -12.44 10.90 18.23
CA LEU A 90 -13.73 10.83 17.54
C LEU A 90 -14.18 9.40 17.23
N GLY A 91 -13.38 8.40 17.59
CA GLY A 91 -13.74 6.99 17.51
C GLY A 91 -13.28 6.30 16.21
N ALA A 92 -12.31 6.84 15.46
CA ALA A 92 -11.69 6.09 14.39
C ALA A 92 -10.97 4.86 14.96
N GLU A 93 -11.13 3.72 14.31
CA GLU A 93 -10.54 2.43 14.68
C GLU A 93 -9.38 2.03 13.78
N ALA A 94 -9.27 2.64 12.62
CA ALA A 94 -8.13 2.51 11.70
C ALA A 94 -7.98 3.78 10.86
N ILE A 95 -6.76 4.03 10.39
CA ILE A 95 -6.46 5.17 9.53
C ILE A 95 -5.82 4.67 8.22
N ILE A 96 -6.30 5.16 7.08
CA ILE A 96 -5.68 4.97 5.79
C ILE A 96 -4.98 6.30 5.46
N LEU A 97 -3.63 6.29 5.48
CA LEU A 97 -2.83 7.51 5.35
C LEU A 97 -2.11 7.57 4.01
N ARG A 98 -2.24 8.71 3.32
CA ARG A 98 -1.35 9.13 2.24
C ARG A 98 -0.70 10.47 2.59
N HIS A 99 0.64 10.51 2.58
CA HIS A 99 1.41 11.67 3.06
C HIS A 99 2.63 11.97 2.17
N PRO A 100 3.02 13.25 1.99
CA PRO A 100 4.21 13.61 1.20
C PRO A 100 5.53 13.23 1.88
N ASN A 101 5.56 13.03 3.20
CA ASN A 101 6.78 12.70 3.92
C ASN A 101 6.87 11.19 4.17
N SER A 102 8.02 10.62 3.87
CA SER A 102 8.37 9.22 4.15
C SER A 102 8.33 8.91 5.64
N GLY A 103 7.85 7.72 6.02
CA GLY A 103 7.76 7.27 7.41
C GLY A 103 6.53 7.78 8.19
N SER A 104 5.73 8.68 7.61
CA SER A 104 4.54 9.23 8.26
C SER A 104 3.52 8.18 8.73
N PRO A 105 3.25 7.08 8.02
CA PRO A 105 2.34 6.05 8.50
C PRO A 105 2.86 5.34 9.76
N TRP A 106 4.16 5.07 9.83
CA TRP A 106 4.78 4.48 11.00
C TRP A 106 4.70 5.44 12.22
N LEU A 107 5.05 6.71 12.03
CA LEU A 107 4.95 7.72 13.08
C LEU A 107 3.51 7.81 13.61
N LEU A 108 2.53 7.89 12.71
CA LEU A 108 1.13 8.01 13.10
C LEU A 108 0.63 6.79 13.88
N GLU A 109 1.05 5.59 13.50
CA GLU A 109 0.75 4.36 14.24
C GLU A 109 1.32 4.40 15.66
N GLN A 110 2.58 4.80 15.82
CA GLN A 110 3.23 4.92 17.14
C GLN A 110 2.49 5.92 18.04
N GLU A 111 2.07 7.04 17.51
CA GLU A 111 1.40 8.10 18.27
C GLU A 111 -0.05 7.78 18.60
N THR A 112 -0.78 7.20 17.66
CA THR A 112 -2.22 6.93 17.83
C THR A 112 -2.52 5.56 18.41
N ARG A 113 -1.61 4.59 18.26
CA ARG A 113 -1.84 3.17 18.55
C ARG A 113 -3.01 2.57 17.78
N LEU A 114 -3.39 3.18 16.68
CA LEU A 114 -4.37 2.65 15.74
C LEU A 114 -3.66 1.92 14.60
N PRO A 115 -4.29 0.90 14.00
CA PRO A 115 -3.82 0.36 12.73
C PRO A 115 -3.75 1.46 11.67
N VAL A 116 -2.57 1.63 11.04
CA VAL A 116 -2.37 2.59 9.95
C VAL A 116 -1.99 1.87 8.67
N LEU A 117 -2.82 2.01 7.64
CA LEU A 117 -2.55 1.50 6.29
C LEU A 117 -1.85 2.58 5.49
N ASN A 118 -0.67 2.23 4.94
CA ASN A 118 0.10 3.11 4.08
C ASN A 118 -0.49 3.12 2.65
N ALA A 119 -1.10 4.24 2.26
CA ALA A 119 -1.63 4.51 0.91
C ALA A 119 -0.65 5.32 0.04
N GLY A 120 0.62 5.32 0.41
CA GLY A 120 1.73 6.03 -0.22
C GLY A 120 2.32 7.13 0.64
N ASP A 121 3.60 7.04 0.97
CA ASP A 121 4.33 8.00 1.78
C ASP A 121 5.62 8.49 1.10
N GLY A 122 5.65 9.76 0.71
CA GLY A 122 6.78 10.39 0.06
C GLY A 122 7.28 9.61 -1.16
N MET A 123 8.58 9.45 -1.28
CA MET A 123 9.26 8.58 -2.26
C MET A 123 9.57 7.19 -1.68
N HIS A 124 9.01 6.86 -0.52
CA HIS A 124 9.38 5.68 0.26
C HIS A 124 8.62 4.43 -0.20
N GLU A 125 7.33 4.28 0.14
CA GLU A 125 6.59 3.07 -0.19
C GLU A 125 5.11 3.32 -0.55
N HIS A 126 4.55 2.37 -1.30
CA HIS A 126 3.13 2.20 -1.53
C HIS A 126 2.78 0.70 -1.46
N PRO A 127 2.78 0.09 -0.25
CA PRO A 127 2.70 -1.36 -0.08
C PRO A 127 1.46 -1.98 -0.72
N SER A 128 0.30 -1.34 -0.60
CA SER A 128 -0.94 -1.82 -1.20
C SER A 128 -0.88 -1.85 -2.74
N GLN A 129 -0.11 -0.94 -3.36
CA GLN A 129 0.08 -0.98 -4.81
C GLN A 129 0.98 -2.14 -5.22
N ALA A 130 2.08 -2.39 -4.51
CA ALA A 130 2.94 -3.54 -4.80
C ALA A 130 2.20 -4.88 -4.64
N LEU A 131 1.33 -5.01 -3.63
CA LEU A 131 0.49 -6.19 -3.46
C LEU A 131 -0.54 -6.34 -4.59
N LEU A 132 -1.11 -5.22 -5.07
CA LEU A 132 -2.02 -5.20 -6.23
C LEU A 132 -1.29 -5.62 -7.51
N ASP A 133 -0.08 -5.08 -7.74
CA ASP A 133 0.74 -5.42 -8.89
C ASP A 133 1.13 -6.91 -8.86
N LEU A 134 1.57 -7.41 -7.70
CA LEU A 134 1.86 -8.83 -7.51
C LEU A 134 0.63 -9.69 -7.80
N ARG A 135 -0.54 -9.35 -7.26
CA ARG A 135 -1.78 -10.09 -7.53
C ARG A 135 -2.10 -10.11 -9.03
N THR A 136 -1.93 -8.99 -9.71
CA THR A 136 -2.16 -8.88 -11.15
C THR A 136 -1.19 -9.81 -11.92
N ILE A 137 0.09 -9.77 -11.58
CA ILE A 137 1.10 -10.67 -12.18
C ILE A 137 0.73 -12.14 -11.97
N LEU A 138 0.36 -12.52 -10.74
CA LEU A 138 -0.02 -13.90 -10.43
C LEU A 138 -1.29 -14.32 -11.18
N THR A 139 -2.28 -13.46 -11.28
CA THR A 139 -3.52 -13.76 -12.01
C THR A 139 -3.27 -14.08 -13.48
N HIS A 140 -2.34 -13.36 -14.11
CA HIS A 140 -2.05 -13.54 -15.54
C HIS A 140 -1.00 -14.61 -15.84
N LEU A 141 0.00 -14.78 -14.98
CA LEU A 141 1.15 -15.68 -15.25
C LEU A 141 1.11 -16.98 -14.44
N ARG A 142 0.39 -17.01 -13.34
CA ARG A 142 0.33 -18.12 -12.37
C ARG A 142 -1.08 -18.31 -11.85
N SER A 143 -2.07 -18.42 -12.73
CA SER A 143 -3.48 -18.49 -12.38
C SER A 143 -3.76 -19.49 -11.24
N GLY A 144 -4.55 -19.05 -10.26
CA GLY A 144 -4.94 -19.87 -9.09
C GLY A 144 -3.94 -19.85 -7.92
N VAL A 145 -2.78 -19.21 -8.07
CA VAL A 145 -1.81 -19.09 -6.96
C VAL A 145 -2.29 -18.03 -5.95
N THR A 146 -2.52 -18.46 -4.72
CA THR A 146 -2.88 -17.61 -3.57
C THR A 146 -1.87 -17.68 -2.44
N SER A 147 -0.89 -18.58 -2.53
CA SER A 147 0.24 -18.69 -1.61
C SER A 147 1.54 -18.46 -2.36
N VAL A 148 2.46 -17.75 -1.77
CA VAL A 148 3.73 -17.37 -2.41
C VAL A 148 4.93 -17.94 -1.65
N ALA A 149 5.97 -18.29 -2.40
CA ALA A 149 7.26 -18.81 -1.95
C ALA A 149 8.39 -18.04 -2.65
N PRO A 150 9.65 -18.16 -2.22
CA PRO A 150 10.78 -17.45 -2.83
C PRO A 150 11.02 -17.69 -4.32
N ASP A 151 10.40 -18.71 -4.89
CA ASP A 151 10.51 -19.12 -6.30
C ASP A 151 9.20 -18.94 -7.10
N THR A 152 8.16 -18.37 -6.48
CA THR A 152 6.83 -18.21 -7.12
C THR A 152 6.91 -17.49 -8.47
N LEU A 153 7.80 -16.51 -8.60
CA LEU A 153 8.04 -15.76 -9.83
C LEU A 153 9.35 -16.15 -10.52
N ALA A 154 9.90 -17.34 -10.22
CA ALA A 154 11.10 -17.83 -10.90
C ALA A 154 10.90 -17.85 -12.43
N GLY A 155 11.87 -17.30 -13.15
CA GLY A 155 11.83 -17.15 -14.62
C GLY A 155 10.96 -15.97 -15.12
N VAL A 156 10.32 -15.21 -14.23
CA VAL A 156 9.60 -14.00 -14.60
C VAL A 156 10.53 -12.80 -14.57
N THR A 157 10.53 -12.02 -15.64
CA THR A 157 11.22 -10.71 -15.71
C THR A 157 10.18 -9.59 -15.71
N VAL A 158 10.35 -8.66 -14.81
CA VAL A 158 9.50 -7.46 -14.70
C VAL A 158 10.34 -6.23 -15.02
N MET A 159 9.97 -5.48 -16.05
CA MET A 159 10.63 -4.22 -16.39
C MET A 159 9.81 -3.05 -15.82
N ILE A 160 10.46 -2.19 -15.03
CA ILE A 160 9.89 -0.95 -14.50
C ILE A 160 10.51 0.21 -15.28
N VAL A 161 9.67 0.95 -16.00
CA VAL A 161 10.12 2.00 -16.91
C VAL A 161 9.64 3.37 -16.45
N GLY A 162 10.54 4.34 -16.35
CA GLY A 162 10.21 5.73 -16.06
C GLY A 162 11.07 6.39 -14.99
N ASP A 163 10.44 7.17 -14.13
CA ASP A 163 11.09 7.84 -13.00
C ASP A 163 11.26 6.86 -11.83
N ILE A 164 12.43 6.26 -11.73
CA ILE A 164 12.76 5.30 -10.67
C ILE A 164 13.09 6.04 -9.35
N LEU A 165 13.75 7.19 -9.46
CA LEU A 165 14.24 7.96 -8.31
C LEU A 165 13.11 8.41 -7.38
N HIS A 166 12.00 8.91 -7.93
CA HIS A 166 10.91 9.50 -7.16
C HIS A 166 9.71 8.54 -7.00
N SER A 167 9.73 7.37 -7.65
CA SER A 167 8.60 6.45 -7.67
C SER A 167 8.57 5.53 -6.45
N ARG A 168 7.73 5.85 -5.47
CA ARG A 168 7.41 4.94 -4.35
C ARG A 168 6.84 3.59 -4.81
N VAL A 169 6.19 3.54 -5.98
CA VAL A 169 5.66 2.30 -6.55
C VAL A 169 6.79 1.44 -7.09
N ALA A 170 7.72 2.03 -7.86
CA ALA A 170 8.93 1.34 -8.31
C ALA A 170 9.68 0.75 -7.11
N ARG A 171 9.94 1.58 -6.08
CA ARG A 171 10.62 1.15 -4.86
C ARG A 171 9.92 -0.03 -4.17
N SER A 172 8.59 0.03 -3.98
CA SER A 172 7.85 -1.06 -3.34
C SER A 172 7.90 -2.36 -4.15
N ASN A 173 7.84 -2.29 -5.49
CA ASN A 173 7.98 -3.45 -6.36
C ASN A 173 9.42 -4.01 -6.35
N MET A 174 10.44 -3.14 -6.33
CA MET A 174 11.85 -3.54 -6.17
C MET A 174 12.08 -4.29 -4.86
N LEU A 175 11.38 -3.94 -3.80
CA LEU A 175 11.50 -4.59 -2.48
C LEU A 175 10.70 -5.90 -2.40
N LEU A 176 9.62 -6.06 -3.18
CA LEU A 176 8.74 -7.22 -3.09
C LEU A 176 9.06 -8.32 -4.11
N LEU A 177 9.14 -7.95 -5.40
CA LEU A 177 9.15 -8.94 -6.49
C LEU A 177 10.41 -9.83 -6.49
N PRO A 178 11.64 -9.32 -6.20
CA PRO A 178 12.82 -10.18 -6.13
C PRO A 178 12.77 -11.21 -5.01
N ARG A 179 12.07 -10.94 -3.91
CA ARG A 179 11.86 -11.89 -2.81
C ARG A 179 11.05 -13.12 -3.23
N LEU A 180 10.36 -13.02 -4.37
CA LEU A 180 9.56 -14.09 -4.98
C LEU A 180 10.30 -14.73 -6.18
N GLY A 181 11.56 -14.40 -6.41
CA GLY A 181 12.38 -14.95 -7.49
C GLY A 181 12.22 -14.24 -8.84
N ALA A 182 11.54 -13.10 -8.91
CA ALA A 182 11.48 -12.32 -10.13
C ALA A 182 12.80 -11.59 -10.40
N ARG A 183 13.18 -11.50 -11.67
CA ARG A 183 14.21 -10.57 -12.16
C ARG A 183 13.55 -9.21 -12.40
N VAL A 184 14.09 -8.15 -11.83
CA VAL A 184 13.56 -6.78 -12.00
C VAL A 184 14.56 -5.95 -12.78
N ILE A 185 14.13 -5.41 -13.93
CA ILE A 185 14.94 -4.52 -14.76
C ILE A 185 14.39 -3.11 -14.63
N LEU A 186 15.25 -2.17 -14.27
CA LEU A 186 14.92 -0.75 -14.16
C LEU A 186 15.38 -0.04 -15.43
N CYS A 187 14.50 0.78 -16.01
CA CYS A 187 14.80 1.51 -17.22
C CYS A 187 14.25 2.95 -17.10
N GLY A 188 15.08 3.94 -17.42
CA GLY A 188 14.67 5.33 -17.34
C GLY A 188 15.76 6.29 -17.80
N PRO A 189 15.44 7.61 -17.87
CA PRO A 189 16.46 8.62 -18.13
C PRO A 189 17.55 8.58 -17.04
N PRO A 190 18.84 8.76 -17.38
CA PRO A 190 19.94 8.69 -16.39
C PRO A 190 19.74 9.57 -15.15
N ALA A 191 19.14 10.75 -15.31
CA ALA A 191 18.87 11.65 -14.18
C ALA A 191 17.79 11.13 -13.20
N LEU A 192 16.99 10.16 -13.63
CA LEU A 192 15.86 9.57 -12.87
C LEU A 192 16.08 8.08 -12.55
N LEU A 193 17.28 7.57 -12.84
CA LEU A 193 17.66 6.18 -12.65
C LEU A 193 18.97 6.10 -11.85
N PRO A 194 18.93 6.18 -10.52
CA PRO A 194 20.15 6.13 -9.70
C PRO A 194 20.81 4.76 -9.78
N GLU A 195 22.12 4.73 -10.00
CA GLU A 195 22.90 3.48 -10.04
C GLU A 195 22.76 2.66 -8.75
N THR A 196 22.59 3.31 -7.60
CA THR A 196 22.36 2.68 -6.30
C THR A 196 21.01 1.93 -6.20
N ALA A 197 20.12 2.09 -7.18
CA ALA A 197 18.83 1.37 -7.17
C ALA A 197 19.00 -0.16 -7.18
N VAL A 198 20.11 -0.68 -7.75
CA VAL A 198 20.42 -2.11 -7.75
C VAL A 198 20.74 -2.66 -6.35
N GLU A 199 21.12 -1.80 -5.42
CA GLU A 199 21.42 -2.17 -4.03
C GLU A 199 20.15 -2.45 -3.19
N ALA A 200 18.97 -2.15 -3.73
CA ALA A 200 17.71 -2.41 -3.05
C ALA A 200 17.40 -3.90 -2.85
N GLY A 201 18.06 -4.78 -3.62
CA GLY A 201 17.95 -6.23 -3.44
C GLY A 201 18.55 -7.06 -4.56
N PRO A 202 18.73 -8.37 -4.34
CA PRO A 202 19.22 -9.28 -5.38
C PRO A 202 18.20 -9.38 -6.53
N GLY A 203 18.68 -9.59 -7.76
CA GLY A 203 17.82 -9.74 -8.96
C GLY A 203 17.32 -8.43 -9.54
N ILE A 204 17.90 -7.29 -9.12
CA ILE A 204 17.63 -5.97 -9.70
C ILE A 204 18.77 -5.58 -10.64
N GLU A 205 18.42 -5.13 -11.83
CA GLU A 205 19.33 -4.70 -12.89
C GLU A 205 18.90 -3.34 -13.46
N ILE A 206 19.84 -2.63 -14.08
CA ILE A 206 19.63 -1.37 -14.82
C ILE A 206 19.90 -1.64 -16.30
#